data_21119963f9e8e79eba5f1334ddd14bc0
#
_entry.id   21119963f9e8e79eba5f1334ddd14bc0
#
_cell.length_a   1.000
_cell.length_b   1.000
_cell.length_c   1.000
_cell.angle_alpha   90.00
_cell.angle_beta   90.00
_cell.angle_gamma   90.00
#
_symmetry.space_group_name_H-M   'P 1'
#
loop_
_entity.id
_entity.type
_entity.pdbx_description
1 polymer ?
#
loop_
_entity_poly.entity_id
_entity_poly.type
_entity_poly.pdbx_seq_one_letter_code
_entity_poly.pdbx_strand_id
1 'polypeptide(L)'
;MTITECLHTQSRCYTVYQECEPVGIVVHSTGVNQTSVARYCQPSDDDPSRAEIISKIGRNKYGNHWNRPNVNKAVHYMIGKLADGTVGILHLLPEGICAWGVGNGKKGSYNYPPYPHIQFEICEDGLKDETYFKACYNAAVSLCADICRRWGWEASVIVSHREAYKKGYASNHADCDHWLKKFGLTMDDFRRDVDGLLHPSKVISVGDTVVFTGKKHYRNANAIIGFGCKPGKAKVMRIYRLGKSRHPYQLKGFGGCTANGWCNEEEIR
;
A
#
# COMPACT_ATOMS: atom_id res chain seq x y z
N MET A 1 8.22 -7.89 -4.22
CA MET A 1 6.94 -8.42 -3.68
C MET A 1 6.57 -9.65 -4.49
N THR A 2 6.21 -10.77 -3.85
CA THR A 2 5.74 -11.98 -4.55
C THR A 2 4.26 -12.15 -4.28
N ILE A 3 3.46 -12.26 -5.35
CA ILE A 3 2.03 -12.53 -5.28
C ILE A 3 1.81 -13.99 -5.69
N THR A 4 1.06 -14.75 -4.91
CA THR A 4 0.69 -16.13 -5.25
C THR A 4 -0.67 -16.11 -5.94
N GLU A 5 -0.74 -16.64 -7.15
CA GLU A 5 -2.01 -16.82 -7.84
C GLU A 5 -2.81 -17.97 -7.20
N CYS A 6 -4.07 -17.70 -6.88
CA CYS A 6 -5.04 -18.66 -6.33
C CYS A 6 -6.44 -18.22 -6.78
N LEU A 7 -6.69 -18.29 -8.08
CA LEU A 7 -7.94 -17.78 -8.65
C LEU A 7 -9.15 -18.52 -8.10
N HIS A 8 -10.16 -17.77 -7.70
CA HIS A 8 -11.43 -18.29 -7.18
C HIS A 8 -12.42 -18.59 -8.30
N THR A 9 -12.03 -19.52 -9.19
CA THR A 9 -12.77 -19.86 -10.42
C THR A 9 -14.16 -20.44 -10.18
N GLN A 10 -14.41 -20.98 -8.98
CA GLN A 10 -15.72 -21.51 -8.57
C GLN A 10 -16.60 -20.45 -7.87
N SER A 11 -16.06 -19.27 -7.57
CA SER A 11 -16.86 -18.21 -6.94
C SER A 11 -17.89 -17.67 -7.93
N ARG A 12 -19.07 -17.29 -7.43
CA ARG A 12 -20.11 -16.72 -8.26
C ARG A 12 -19.67 -15.42 -8.94
N CYS A 13 -18.83 -14.63 -8.29
CA CYS A 13 -18.26 -13.43 -8.85
C CYS A 13 -17.43 -13.73 -10.11
N TYR A 14 -16.59 -14.76 -10.07
CA TYR A 14 -15.79 -15.18 -11.21
C TYR A 14 -16.67 -15.77 -12.33
N THR A 15 -17.64 -16.62 -12.00
CA THR A 15 -18.48 -17.31 -13.00
C THR A 15 -19.48 -16.37 -13.70
N VAL A 16 -19.98 -15.32 -13.04
CA VAL A 16 -20.79 -14.26 -13.65
C VAL A 16 -19.94 -13.41 -14.60
N TYR A 17 -18.67 -13.23 -14.30
CA TYR A 17 -17.66 -12.57 -15.14
C TYR A 17 -18.10 -11.20 -15.64
N GLN A 18 -18.55 -10.33 -14.73
CA GLN A 18 -18.89 -8.96 -15.10
C GLN A 18 -17.61 -8.14 -15.32
N GLU A 19 -17.29 -7.89 -16.57
CA GLU A 19 -16.14 -7.04 -16.95
C GLU A 19 -16.30 -5.61 -16.48
N CYS A 20 -15.19 -4.99 -16.10
CA CYS A 20 -15.14 -3.57 -15.73
C CYS A 20 -13.73 -3.00 -15.92
N GLU A 21 -13.66 -1.67 -16.00
CA GLU A 21 -12.42 -0.93 -15.93
C GLU A 21 -12.35 -0.25 -14.54
N PRO A 22 -11.51 -0.71 -13.62
CA PRO A 22 -11.46 -0.17 -12.27
C PRO A 22 -10.92 1.26 -12.27
N VAL A 23 -11.41 2.07 -11.31
CA VAL A 23 -11.06 3.48 -11.18
C VAL A 23 -10.41 3.83 -9.83
N GLY A 24 -10.14 2.84 -9.00
CA GLY A 24 -9.50 3.02 -7.70
C GLY A 24 -9.36 1.73 -6.92
N ILE A 25 -9.01 1.84 -5.66
CA ILE A 25 -8.75 0.70 -4.75
C ILE A 25 -9.57 0.85 -3.47
N VAL A 26 -10.22 -0.23 -3.03
CA VAL A 26 -10.82 -0.32 -1.68
C VAL A 26 -10.01 -1.27 -0.82
N VAL A 27 -9.59 -0.77 0.34
CA VAL A 27 -8.90 -1.55 1.38
C VAL A 27 -9.91 -2.05 2.39
N HIS A 28 -9.91 -3.38 2.61
CA HIS A 28 -10.71 -4.04 3.63
C HIS A 28 -9.84 -4.74 4.66
N SER A 29 -10.45 -5.10 5.78
CA SER A 29 -9.91 -6.08 6.72
C SER A 29 -11.04 -6.94 7.27
N THR A 30 -10.74 -8.20 7.56
CA THR A 30 -11.77 -9.24 7.78
C THR A 30 -12.61 -9.04 9.05
N GLY A 31 -12.18 -8.18 9.99
CA GLY A 31 -12.88 -7.94 11.26
C GLY A 31 -12.96 -9.17 12.17
N VAL A 32 -12.23 -10.24 11.85
CA VAL A 32 -12.29 -11.53 12.55
C VAL A 32 -10.88 -11.95 12.97
N ASN A 33 -10.74 -12.41 14.21
CA ASN A 33 -9.47 -12.96 14.71
C ASN A 33 -9.08 -14.25 13.97
N GLN A 34 -8.61 -14.11 12.74
CA GLN A 34 -8.22 -15.21 11.85
C GLN A 34 -7.16 -14.75 10.85
N THR A 35 -5.91 -15.00 11.18
CA THR A 35 -4.75 -14.55 10.39
C THR A 35 -4.47 -15.34 9.12
N SER A 36 -4.94 -16.61 9.04
CA SER A 36 -4.59 -17.49 7.93
C SER A 36 -5.43 -17.21 6.68
N VAL A 37 -4.75 -16.98 5.56
CA VAL A 37 -5.40 -16.87 4.24
C VAL A 37 -6.14 -18.14 3.84
N ALA A 38 -5.70 -19.32 4.30
CA ALA A 38 -6.37 -20.60 3.99
C ALA A 38 -7.83 -20.65 4.44
N ARG A 39 -8.22 -19.82 5.44
CA ARG A 39 -9.61 -19.70 5.88
C ARG A 39 -10.52 -19.18 4.76
N TYR A 40 -10.01 -18.32 3.93
CA TYR A 40 -10.78 -17.62 2.89
C TYR A 40 -10.44 -18.10 1.48
N CYS A 41 -9.21 -18.55 1.26
CA CYS A 41 -8.66 -18.85 -0.05
C CYS A 41 -8.31 -20.32 -0.18
N GLN A 42 -8.88 -20.98 -1.17
CA GLN A 42 -8.48 -22.30 -1.61
C GLN A 42 -8.58 -22.36 -3.14
N PRO A 43 -7.61 -22.97 -3.84
CA PRO A 43 -7.72 -23.22 -5.27
C PRO A 43 -8.89 -24.16 -5.54
N SER A 44 -9.44 -24.14 -6.76
CA SER A 44 -10.44 -25.09 -7.21
C SER A 44 -9.87 -26.51 -7.29
N ASP A 45 -10.77 -27.52 -7.33
CA ASP A 45 -10.33 -28.92 -7.33
C ASP A 45 -9.62 -29.32 -8.64
N ASP A 46 -9.93 -28.64 -9.73
CA ASP A 46 -9.37 -28.80 -11.07
C ASP A 46 -8.17 -27.91 -11.38
N ASP A 47 -7.72 -27.08 -10.41
CA ASP A 47 -6.55 -26.22 -10.59
C ASP A 47 -5.27 -27.07 -10.72
N PRO A 48 -4.53 -27.01 -11.84
CA PRO A 48 -3.33 -27.81 -12.05
C PRO A 48 -2.22 -27.55 -11.02
N SER A 49 -2.19 -26.34 -10.45
CA SER A 49 -1.24 -25.94 -9.41
C SER A 49 -1.75 -26.14 -7.97
N ARG A 50 -2.91 -26.80 -7.81
CA ARG A 50 -3.60 -26.96 -6.52
C ARG A 50 -2.68 -27.45 -5.40
N ALA A 51 -1.89 -28.48 -5.66
CA ALA A 51 -1.03 -29.07 -4.63
C ALA A 51 0.05 -28.07 -4.14
N GLU A 52 0.64 -27.33 -5.07
CA GLU A 52 1.62 -26.30 -4.77
C GLU A 52 1.00 -25.13 -4.00
N ILE A 53 -0.15 -24.64 -4.47
CA ILE A 53 -0.87 -23.53 -3.81
C ILE A 53 -1.23 -23.94 -2.38
N ILE A 54 -1.83 -25.12 -2.17
CA ILE A 54 -2.18 -25.61 -0.82
C ILE A 54 -0.94 -25.77 0.08
N SER A 55 0.17 -26.25 -0.45
CA SER A 55 1.43 -26.32 0.30
C SER A 55 1.85 -24.94 0.82
N LYS A 56 1.65 -23.91 0.02
CA LYS A 56 2.03 -22.52 0.32
C LYS A 56 1.08 -21.82 1.29
N ILE A 57 -0.23 -21.94 1.05
CA ILE A 57 -1.25 -21.21 1.82
C ILE A 57 -1.84 -21.98 2.99
N GLY A 58 -1.71 -23.29 3.00
CA GLY A 58 -2.39 -24.21 3.93
C GLY A 58 -3.74 -24.71 3.42
N ARG A 59 -4.23 -25.76 4.05
CA ARG A 59 -5.52 -26.39 3.70
C ARG A 59 -6.64 -25.88 4.59
N ASN A 60 -7.77 -25.48 4.00
CA ASN A 60 -9.03 -25.29 4.71
C ASN A 60 -9.74 -26.64 4.93
N LYS A 61 -9.75 -27.09 6.19
CA LYS A 61 -10.35 -28.38 6.56
C LYS A 61 -11.88 -28.35 6.67
N TYR A 62 -12.48 -27.15 6.68
CA TYR A 62 -13.91 -26.97 6.95
C TYR A 62 -14.73 -26.68 5.70
N GLY A 63 -14.11 -26.59 4.52
CA GLY A 63 -14.81 -26.28 3.26
C GLY A 63 -15.57 -24.95 3.27
N ASN A 64 -15.16 -24.00 4.12
CA ASN A 64 -15.86 -22.73 4.30
C ASN A 64 -15.11 -21.52 3.69
N HIS A 65 -14.20 -21.77 2.75
CA HIS A 65 -13.49 -20.75 1.95
C HIS A 65 -14.41 -20.04 0.95
N TRP A 66 -13.93 -18.98 0.32
CA TRP A 66 -14.75 -18.16 -0.58
C TRP A 66 -14.83 -18.71 -2.02
N ASN A 67 -13.90 -19.54 -2.45
CA ASN A 67 -13.95 -20.17 -3.77
C ASN A 67 -14.99 -21.30 -3.82
N ARG A 68 -16.29 -20.93 -3.82
CA ARG A 68 -17.44 -21.85 -3.84
C ARG A 68 -18.65 -21.20 -4.54
N PRO A 69 -19.48 -21.98 -5.24
CA PRO A 69 -20.60 -21.46 -6.06
C PRO A 69 -21.64 -20.64 -5.27
N ASN A 70 -21.81 -20.91 -3.98
CA ASN A 70 -22.83 -20.26 -3.15
C ASN A 70 -22.31 -19.05 -2.36
N VAL A 71 -21.09 -18.60 -2.63
CA VAL A 71 -20.49 -17.44 -1.95
C VAL A 71 -20.65 -16.20 -2.82
N ASN A 72 -21.40 -15.22 -2.32
CA ASN A 72 -21.70 -13.97 -3.01
C ASN A 72 -20.79 -12.82 -2.51
N LYS A 73 -19.53 -13.10 -2.25
CA LYS A 73 -18.52 -12.11 -1.89
C LYS A 73 -17.18 -12.51 -2.48
N ALA A 74 -16.45 -11.54 -2.96
CA ALA A 74 -15.14 -11.74 -3.53
C ALA A 74 -14.35 -10.45 -3.54
N VAL A 75 -13.04 -10.59 -3.47
CA VAL A 75 -12.07 -9.50 -3.62
C VAL A 75 -10.96 -9.96 -4.57
N HIS A 76 -10.22 -9.02 -5.13
CA HIS A 76 -9.15 -9.33 -6.08
C HIS A 76 -7.92 -9.91 -5.38
N TYR A 77 -7.64 -9.47 -4.14
CA TYR A 77 -6.49 -9.94 -3.38
C TYR A 77 -6.82 -10.22 -1.92
N MET A 78 -6.03 -11.09 -1.31
CA MET A 78 -6.08 -11.39 0.11
C MET A 78 -4.67 -11.32 0.70
N ILE A 79 -4.53 -10.68 1.85
CA ILE A 79 -3.27 -10.57 2.60
C ILE A 79 -3.44 -11.26 3.95
N GLY A 80 -2.49 -12.09 4.35
CA GLY A 80 -2.50 -12.75 5.65
C GLY A 80 -1.42 -13.81 5.78
N LYS A 81 -1.46 -14.60 6.85
CA LYS A 81 -0.47 -15.66 7.09
C LYS A 81 -0.63 -16.82 6.12
N LEU A 82 0.49 -17.21 5.53
CA LEU A 82 0.69 -18.44 4.77
C LEU A 82 0.89 -19.64 5.72
N ALA A 83 1.09 -20.83 5.16
CA ALA A 83 1.29 -22.06 5.93
C ALA A 83 2.55 -22.06 6.80
N ASP A 84 3.59 -21.36 6.37
CA ASP A 84 4.86 -21.19 7.09
C ASP A 84 4.82 -20.08 8.15
N GLY A 85 3.68 -19.40 8.31
CA GLY A 85 3.48 -18.30 9.27
C GLY A 85 3.93 -16.93 8.76
N THR A 86 4.56 -16.82 7.59
CA THR A 86 4.90 -15.53 6.97
C THR A 86 3.65 -14.85 6.40
N VAL A 87 3.71 -13.53 6.23
CA VAL A 87 2.63 -12.78 5.56
C VAL A 87 2.84 -12.83 4.05
N GLY A 88 1.80 -13.22 3.31
CA GLY A 88 1.79 -13.26 1.86
C GLY A 88 0.58 -12.57 1.25
N ILE A 89 0.63 -12.39 -0.07
CA ILE A 89 -0.42 -11.79 -0.89
C ILE A 89 -0.90 -12.85 -1.89
N LEU A 90 -2.21 -13.03 -1.97
CA LEU A 90 -2.85 -13.91 -2.94
C LEU A 90 -3.64 -13.09 -3.95
N HIS A 91 -3.58 -13.47 -5.22
CA HIS A 91 -4.42 -12.95 -6.30
C HIS A 91 -5.58 -13.91 -6.52
N LEU A 92 -6.82 -13.43 -6.37
CA LEU A 92 -8.03 -14.25 -6.31
C LEU A 92 -8.97 -14.03 -7.50
N LEU A 93 -9.00 -12.82 -8.07
CA LEU A 93 -9.81 -12.44 -9.22
C LEU A 93 -9.00 -11.58 -10.17
N PRO A 94 -9.15 -11.72 -11.50
CA PRO A 94 -8.63 -10.76 -12.46
C PRO A 94 -9.12 -9.35 -12.17
N GLU A 95 -8.25 -8.35 -12.23
CA GLU A 95 -8.60 -6.95 -11.92
C GLU A 95 -9.67 -6.35 -12.83
N GLY A 96 -9.81 -6.89 -14.05
CA GLY A 96 -10.83 -6.47 -15.01
C GLY A 96 -12.23 -7.05 -14.77
N ILE A 97 -12.45 -7.77 -13.67
CA ILE A 97 -13.76 -8.31 -13.27
C ILE A 97 -14.25 -7.58 -12.01
N CYS A 98 -15.52 -7.21 -11.98
CA CYS A 98 -16.14 -6.59 -10.81
C CYS A 98 -16.06 -7.48 -9.57
N ALA A 99 -15.38 -7.03 -8.51
CA ALA A 99 -15.42 -7.72 -7.20
C ALA A 99 -16.69 -7.39 -6.41
N TRP A 100 -17.08 -8.27 -5.49
CA TRP A 100 -18.29 -8.11 -4.66
C TRP A 100 -17.95 -7.98 -3.18
N GLY A 101 -17.13 -6.98 -2.80
CA GLY A 101 -16.63 -6.80 -1.43
C GLY A 101 -17.33 -5.70 -0.64
N VAL A 102 -17.76 -4.58 -1.27
CA VAL A 102 -18.23 -3.40 -0.52
C VAL A 102 -19.73 -3.37 -0.25
N GLY A 103 -20.56 -4.23 -0.89
CA GLY A 103 -22.01 -4.11 -0.82
C GLY A 103 -22.54 -2.83 -1.50
N ASN A 104 -23.76 -2.40 -1.10
CA ASN A 104 -24.43 -1.24 -1.69
C ASN A 104 -24.49 -0.07 -0.71
N GLY A 105 -24.26 1.14 -1.19
CA GLY A 105 -24.45 2.41 -0.50
C GLY A 105 -25.64 3.19 -1.07
N LYS A 106 -25.88 4.40 -0.53
CA LYS A 106 -27.01 5.26 -0.93
C LYS A 106 -26.91 5.80 -2.37
N LYS A 107 -25.69 5.87 -2.93
CA LYS A 107 -25.41 6.41 -4.27
C LYS A 107 -25.04 5.32 -5.29
N GLY A 108 -24.92 4.06 -4.87
CA GLY A 108 -24.48 2.95 -5.70
C GLY A 108 -23.46 2.07 -4.98
N SER A 109 -22.55 1.44 -5.75
CA SER A 109 -21.57 0.53 -5.20
C SER A 109 -20.24 0.65 -5.93
N TYR A 110 -19.13 0.61 -5.20
CA TYR A 110 -17.79 0.43 -5.79
C TYR A 110 -17.52 -1.00 -6.30
N ASN A 111 -18.52 -1.88 -6.22
CA ASN A 111 -18.45 -3.17 -6.91
C ASN A 111 -18.63 -3.04 -8.44
N TYR A 112 -19.35 -2.02 -8.92
CA TYR A 112 -19.87 -1.99 -10.29
C TYR A 112 -19.62 -0.65 -11.01
N PRO A 113 -19.69 -0.64 -12.35
CA PRO A 113 -19.70 0.62 -13.10
C PRO A 113 -20.81 1.57 -12.61
N PRO A 114 -20.58 2.90 -12.66
CA PRO A 114 -19.44 3.54 -13.31
C PRO A 114 -18.19 3.69 -12.44
N TYR A 115 -18.16 3.14 -11.22
CA TYR A 115 -17.05 3.35 -10.29
C TYR A 115 -16.50 2.03 -9.69
N PRO A 116 -16.23 0.97 -10.50
CA PRO A 116 -15.71 -0.27 -9.96
C PRO A 116 -14.30 -0.04 -9.40
N HIS A 117 -13.99 -0.70 -8.29
CA HIS A 117 -12.69 -0.60 -7.63
C HIS A 117 -12.03 -1.97 -7.51
N ILE A 118 -10.72 -2.01 -7.64
CA ILE A 118 -9.94 -3.16 -7.18
C ILE A 118 -10.08 -3.24 -5.66
N GLN A 119 -10.33 -4.42 -5.12
CA GLN A 119 -10.62 -4.63 -3.71
C GLN A 119 -9.71 -5.71 -3.14
N PHE A 120 -9.24 -5.53 -1.91
CA PHE A 120 -8.51 -6.57 -1.22
C PHE A 120 -8.83 -6.59 0.27
N GLU A 121 -8.68 -7.77 0.87
CA GLU A 121 -8.90 -8.01 2.28
C GLU A 121 -7.60 -8.31 3.01
N ILE A 122 -7.47 -7.82 4.23
CA ILE A 122 -6.39 -8.15 5.14
C ILE A 122 -6.93 -9.00 6.29
N CYS A 123 -6.38 -10.20 6.50
CA CYS A 123 -6.74 -11.07 7.61
C CYS A 123 -6.32 -10.43 8.95
N GLU A 124 -7.23 -10.27 9.89
CA GLU A 124 -6.95 -9.71 11.21
C GLU A 124 -6.57 -10.77 12.25
N ASP A 125 -5.89 -10.33 13.31
CA ASP A 125 -5.45 -11.16 14.44
C ASP A 125 -6.20 -10.83 15.75
N GLY A 126 -7.33 -10.13 15.65
CA GLY A 126 -8.06 -9.60 16.81
C GLY A 126 -7.39 -8.37 17.41
N LEU A 127 -6.63 -7.63 16.62
CA LEU A 127 -5.97 -6.34 16.94
C LEU A 127 -4.93 -6.43 18.07
N LYS A 128 -4.13 -7.50 18.08
CA LYS A 128 -3.25 -7.83 19.24
C LYS A 128 -1.77 -7.69 18.92
N ASP A 129 -1.32 -8.16 17.75
CA ASP A 129 0.10 -8.29 17.42
C ASP A 129 0.55 -7.17 16.48
N GLU A 130 1.30 -6.23 17.00
CA GLU A 130 1.85 -5.11 16.24
C GLU A 130 2.83 -5.58 15.14
N THR A 131 3.57 -6.67 15.38
CA THR A 131 4.51 -7.22 14.38
C THR A 131 3.75 -7.78 13.19
N TYR A 132 2.68 -8.53 13.45
CA TYR A 132 1.79 -9.02 12.39
C TYR A 132 1.10 -7.88 11.64
N PHE A 133 0.58 -6.89 12.39
CA PHE A 133 -0.01 -5.69 11.78
C PHE A 133 0.98 -5.00 10.82
N LYS A 134 2.21 -4.72 11.28
CA LYS A 134 3.24 -4.08 10.44
C LYS A 134 3.56 -4.88 9.18
N ALA A 135 3.65 -6.21 9.30
CA ALA A 135 3.89 -7.07 8.14
C ALA A 135 2.76 -6.98 7.12
N CYS A 136 1.49 -7.05 7.56
CA CYS A 136 0.31 -6.90 6.70
C CYS A 136 0.19 -5.50 6.11
N TYR A 137 0.44 -4.46 6.91
CA TYR A 137 0.44 -3.07 6.47
C TYR A 137 1.44 -2.84 5.34
N ASN A 138 2.69 -3.27 5.53
CA ASN A 138 3.73 -3.13 4.51
C ASN A 138 3.40 -3.91 3.23
N ALA A 139 2.81 -5.10 3.36
CA ALA A 139 2.34 -5.87 2.22
C ALA A 139 1.22 -5.12 1.46
N ALA A 140 0.25 -4.54 2.18
CA ALA A 140 -0.85 -3.77 1.60
C ALA A 140 -0.37 -2.48 0.92
N VAL A 141 0.54 -1.72 1.55
CA VAL A 141 1.18 -0.54 0.95
C VAL A 141 1.91 -0.91 -0.33
N SER A 142 2.68 -2.01 -0.32
CA SER A 142 3.40 -2.50 -1.50
C SER A 142 2.46 -2.95 -2.62
N LEU A 143 1.35 -3.63 -2.28
CA LEU A 143 0.32 -4.06 -3.23
C LEU A 143 -0.34 -2.84 -3.88
N CYS A 144 -0.78 -1.85 -3.09
CA CYS A 144 -1.40 -0.64 -3.62
C CYS A 144 -0.45 0.14 -4.53
N ALA A 145 0.82 0.28 -4.15
CA ALA A 145 1.81 0.95 -4.99
C ALA A 145 2.04 0.21 -6.33
N ASP A 146 2.03 -1.13 -6.33
CA ASP A 146 2.13 -1.93 -7.55
C ASP A 146 0.90 -1.74 -8.46
N ILE A 147 -0.31 -1.85 -7.89
CA ILE A 147 -1.56 -1.60 -8.62
C ILE A 147 -1.57 -0.19 -9.20
N CYS A 148 -1.28 0.83 -8.41
CA CYS A 148 -1.24 2.22 -8.86
C CYS A 148 -0.26 2.42 -10.03
N ARG A 149 0.93 1.81 -9.99
CA ARG A 149 1.90 1.88 -11.11
C ARG A 149 1.35 1.24 -12.39
N ARG A 150 0.70 0.07 -12.28
CA ARG A 150 0.16 -0.65 -13.44
C ARG A 150 -0.99 0.09 -14.10
N TRP A 151 -1.81 0.78 -13.31
CA TRP A 151 -2.96 1.53 -13.80
C TRP A 151 -2.69 3.01 -14.03
N GLY A 152 -1.50 3.52 -13.71
CA GLY A 152 -1.14 4.93 -13.84
C GLY A 152 -1.87 5.84 -12.84
N TRP A 153 -2.14 5.34 -11.65
CA TRP A 153 -2.87 6.06 -10.60
C TRP A 153 -1.96 6.65 -9.53
N GLU A 154 -2.45 7.72 -8.90
CA GLU A 154 -1.90 8.29 -7.68
C GLU A 154 -2.52 7.63 -6.43
N ALA A 155 -1.87 7.74 -5.28
CA ALA A 155 -2.36 7.15 -4.03
C ALA A 155 -3.73 7.70 -3.57
N SER A 156 -4.18 8.84 -4.11
CA SER A 156 -5.46 9.47 -3.80
C SER A 156 -6.69 8.65 -4.18
N VAL A 157 -6.55 7.68 -5.11
CA VAL A 157 -7.66 6.79 -5.51
C VAL A 157 -7.94 5.67 -4.50
N ILE A 158 -7.09 5.55 -3.47
CA ILE A 158 -7.21 4.50 -2.44
C ILE A 158 -8.15 4.97 -1.34
N VAL A 159 -9.15 4.15 -1.04
CA VAL A 159 -10.11 4.39 0.04
C VAL A 159 -10.24 3.16 0.93
N SER A 160 -10.64 3.32 2.19
CA SER A 160 -11.12 2.21 3.01
C SER A 160 -12.59 1.90 2.73
N HIS A 161 -13.09 0.75 3.19
CA HIS A 161 -14.52 0.44 3.16
C HIS A 161 -15.33 1.53 3.89
N ARG A 162 -14.84 1.98 5.05
CA ARG A 162 -15.47 3.06 5.80
C ARG A 162 -15.54 4.37 5.03
N GLU A 163 -14.48 4.75 4.32
CA GLU A 163 -14.48 5.94 3.47
C GLU A 163 -15.43 5.79 2.28
N ALA A 164 -15.47 4.60 1.65
CA ALA A 164 -16.42 4.27 0.57
C ALA A 164 -17.88 4.39 1.07
N TYR A 165 -18.18 3.90 2.28
CA TYR A 165 -19.50 4.10 2.92
C TYR A 165 -19.83 5.56 3.12
N LYS A 166 -18.91 6.36 3.67
CA LYS A 166 -19.14 7.81 3.88
C LYS A 166 -19.40 8.55 2.56
N LYS A 167 -18.74 8.11 1.47
CA LYS A 167 -18.98 8.64 0.12
C LYS A 167 -20.32 8.18 -0.48
N GLY A 168 -20.94 7.14 0.09
CA GLY A 168 -22.25 6.61 -0.31
C GLY A 168 -22.18 5.43 -1.29
N TYR A 169 -21.04 4.78 -1.46
CA TYR A 169 -20.81 3.71 -2.44
C TYR A 169 -20.49 2.34 -1.82
N ALA A 170 -20.72 2.16 -0.53
CA ALA A 170 -20.53 0.91 0.19
C ALA A 170 -21.57 0.73 1.31
N SER A 171 -21.70 -0.49 1.82
CA SER A 171 -22.42 -0.80 3.06
C SER A 171 -21.67 -0.24 4.29
N ASN A 172 -22.36 -0.13 5.42
CA ASN A 172 -21.80 0.44 6.65
C ASN A 172 -20.86 -0.56 7.34
N HIS A 173 -19.58 -0.39 7.13
CA HIS A 173 -18.53 -1.15 7.79
C HIS A 173 -17.42 -0.22 8.30
N ALA A 174 -16.66 -0.68 9.31
CA ALA A 174 -15.61 0.11 9.94
C ALA A 174 -14.18 -0.22 9.45
N ASP A 175 -14.05 -1.23 8.62
CA ASP A 175 -12.79 -1.73 8.11
C ASP A 175 -12.25 -0.84 6.97
N CYS A 176 -10.98 -0.72 6.87
CA CYS A 176 -9.89 -1.17 7.77
C CYS A 176 -9.50 -0.12 8.82
N ASP A 177 -10.24 0.99 8.90
CA ASP A 177 -9.91 2.16 9.77
C ASP A 177 -9.76 1.79 11.25
N HIS A 178 -10.55 0.87 11.78
CA HIS A 178 -10.47 0.46 13.17
C HIS A 178 -9.14 -0.20 13.51
N TRP A 179 -8.58 -0.99 12.58
CA TRP A 179 -7.32 -1.67 12.75
C TRP A 179 -6.14 -0.69 12.62
N LEU A 180 -6.17 0.21 11.62
CA LEU A 180 -5.18 1.29 11.50
C LEU A 180 -5.13 2.13 12.78
N LYS A 181 -6.30 2.59 13.26
CA LYS A 181 -6.43 3.40 14.48
C LYS A 181 -5.86 2.72 15.72
N LYS A 182 -6.02 1.39 15.84
CA LYS A 182 -5.47 0.61 16.97
C LYS A 182 -3.95 0.77 17.08
N PHE A 183 -3.26 0.89 15.95
CA PHE A 183 -1.81 1.05 15.89
C PHE A 183 -1.36 2.48 15.56
N GLY A 184 -2.23 3.48 15.80
CA GLY A 184 -1.91 4.90 15.69
C GLY A 184 -1.80 5.43 14.26
N LEU A 185 -2.36 4.72 13.27
CA LEU A 185 -2.34 5.10 11.86
C LEU A 185 -3.74 5.46 11.35
N THR A 186 -3.75 6.17 10.22
CA THR A 186 -4.96 6.58 9.48
C THR A 186 -4.85 6.16 8.02
N MET A 187 -5.93 6.30 7.24
CA MET A 187 -5.88 6.12 5.79
C MET A 187 -5.04 7.20 5.10
N ASP A 188 -4.86 8.38 5.70
CA ASP A 188 -3.95 9.39 5.16
C ASP A 188 -2.49 8.97 5.32
N ASP A 189 -2.13 8.35 6.45
CA ASP A 189 -0.80 7.75 6.63
C ASP A 189 -0.58 6.61 5.63
N PHE A 190 -1.58 5.76 5.41
CA PHE A 190 -1.51 4.68 4.44
C PHE A 190 -1.26 5.21 3.01
N ARG A 191 -2.04 6.22 2.58
CA ARG A 191 -1.86 6.87 1.27
C ARG A 191 -0.50 7.54 1.14
N ARG A 192 -0.03 8.23 2.18
CA ARG A 192 1.32 8.83 2.20
C ARG A 192 2.42 7.79 2.02
N ASP A 193 2.30 6.63 2.68
CA ASP A 193 3.31 5.57 2.59
C ASP A 193 3.28 4.89 1.21
N VAL A 194 2.09 4.75 0.58
CA VAL A 194 1.96 4.33 -0.82
C VAL A 194 2.60 5.35 -1.76
N ASP A 195 2.32 6.64 -1.56
CA ASP A 195 2.88 7.74 -2.36
C ASP A 195 4.41 7.76 -2.28
N GLY A 196 4.97 7.52 -1.09
CA GLY A 196 6.41 7.39 -0.89
C GLY A 196 7.05 6.24 -1.71
N LEU A 197 6.29 5.16 -1.98
CA LEU A 197 6.74 4.10 -2.89
C LEU A 197 6.53 4.44 -4.37
N LEU A 198 5.49 5.20 -4.71
CA LEU A 198 5.23 5.66 -6.09
C LEU A 198 6.27 6.69 -6.53
N HIS A 199 6.60 7.61 -5.64
CA HIS A 199 7.50 8.73 -5.86
C HIS A 199 8.69 8.67 -4.88
N PRO A 200 9.55 7.64 -4.97
CA PRO A 200 10.67 7.51 -4.05
C PRO A 200 11.55 8.77 -4.17
N SER A 201 11.76 9.45 -3.05
CA SER A 201 12.70 10.56 -3.00
C SER A 201 14.04 10.07 -3.54
N LYS A 202 14.60 10.77 -4.50
CA LYS A 202 15.92 10.44 -5.02
C LYS A 202 16.90 10.42 -3.85
N VAL A 203 17.52 9.29 -3.60
CA VAL A 203 18.58 9.20 -2.61
C VAL A 203 19.71 10.11 -3.09
N ILE A 204 19.88 11.23 -2.37
CA ILE A 204 20.92 12.20 -2.68
C ILE A 204 22.28 11.58 -2.31
N SER A 205 23.19 11.54 -3.28
CA SER A 205 24.54 11.00 -3.12
C SER A 205 25.60 12.08 -3.29
N VAL A 206 26.79 11.80 -2.75
CA VAL A 206 27.95 12.65 -3.00
C VAL A 206 28.24 12.70 -4.49
N GLY A 207 28.41 13.91 -5.03
CA GLY A 207 28.59 14.17 -6.46
C GLY A 207 27.31 14.56 -7.20
N ASP A 208 26.12 14.35 -6.62
CA ASP A 208 24.86 14.77 -7.23
C ASP A 208 24.76 16.29 -7.38
N THR A 209 24.06 16.71 -8.42
CA THR A 209 23.59 18.07 -8.56
C THR A 209 22.18 18.18 -8.02
N VAL A 210 21.97 19.11 -7.10
CA VAL A 210 20.70 19.37 -6.41
C VAL A 210 20.29 20.82 -6.59
N VAL A 211 19.03 21.11 -6.31
CA VAL A 211 18.52 22.48 -6.19
C VAL A 211 18.46 22.82 -4.71
N PHE A 212 19.33 23.72 -4.25
CA PHE A 212 19.29 24.28 -2.91
C PHE A 212 18.30 25.44 -2.85
N THR A 213 17.34 25.36 -1.94
CA THR A 213 16.26 26.35 -1.79
C THR A 213 16.44 27.26 -0.56
N GLY A 214 17.41 26.91 0.31
CA GLY A 214 17.70 27.65 1.52
C GLY A 214 18.38 29.01 1.27
N LYS A 215 18.43 29.82 2.31
CA LYS A 215 19.06 31.16 2.31
C LYS A 215 20.30 31.22 3.18
N LYS A 216 20.68 30.11 3.82
CA LYS A 216 21.86 30.04 4.72
C LYS A 216 22.60 28.73 4.48
N HIS A 217 23.93 28.79 4.64
CA HIS A 217 24.78 27.62 4.79
C HIS A 217 25.60 27.73 6.09
N TYR A 218 26.17 26.63 6.55
CA TYR A 218 26.81 26.50 7.84
C TYR A 218 28.25 25.99 7.71
N ARG A 219 29.13 26.33 8.65
CA ARG A 219 30.55 25.90 8.62
C ARG A 219 30.75 24.39 8.84
N ASN A 220 29.87 23.78 9.62
CA ASN A 220 29.90 22.35 9.88
C ASN A 220 28.47 21.81 10.06
N ALA A 221 28.34 20.46 10.09
CA ALA A 221 27.07 19.76 10.11
C ALA A 221 26.19 20.02 11.34
N ASN A 222 26.71 20.67 12.41
CA ASN A 222 25.97 20.96 13.65
C ASN A 222 26.12 22.42 14.11
N ALA A 223 26.63 23.29 13.26
CA ALA A 223 26.82 24.73 13.61
C ALA A 223 25.47 25.40 13.88
N ILE A 224 25.45 26.33 14.82
CA ILE A 224 24.25 27.13 15.18
C ILE A 224 24.15 28.38 14.30
N ILE A 225 25.30 28.96 13.96
CA ILE A 225 25.36 30.22 13.21
C ILE A 225 25.52 29.89 11.72
N GLY A 226 24.56 30.35 10.93
CA GLY A 226 24.56 30.23 9.47
C GLY A 226 24.96 31.53 8.78
N PHE A 227 25.52 31.43 7.60
CA PHE A 227 25.94 32.53 6.73
C PHE A 227 24.95 32.66 5.58
N GLY A 228 24.55 33.87 5.25
CA GLY A 228 23.63 34.13 4.13
C GLY A 228 24.20 33.69 2.80
N CYS A 229 23.35 33.09 1.96
CA CYS A 229 23.70 32.67 0.59
C CYS A 229 22.48 32.76 -0.34
N LYS A 230 22.76 32.76 -1.64
CA LYS A 230 21.71 32.69 -2.67
C LYS A 230 21.38 31.23 -2.99
N PRO A 231 20.08 30.86 -3.10
CA PRO A 231 19.64 29.52 -3.53
C PRO A 231 20.00 29.26 -5.02
N GLY A 232 19.90 28.01 -5.43
CA GLY A 232 20.14 27.60 -6.81
C GLY A 232 20.80 26.24 -6.92
N LYS A 233 21.39 25.94 -8.08
CA LYS A 233 22.05 24.66 -8.34
C LYS A 233 23.33 24.49 -7.52
N ALA A 234 23.49 23.36 -6.86
CA ALA A 234 24.67 23.04 -6.07
C ALA A 234 25.06 21.57 -6.22
N LYS A 235 26.35 21.29 -6.06
CA LYS A 235 26.89 19.95 -6.03
C LYS A 235 27.01 19.45 -4.59
N VAL A 236 26.58 18.23 -4.31
CA VAL A 236 26.76 17.58 -3.01
C VAL A 236 28.20 17.15 -2.87
N MET A 237 28.91 17.73 -1.93
CA MET A 237 30.33 17.49 -1.68
C MET A 237 30.57 16.42 -0.62
N ARG A 238 29.72 16.41 0.42
CA ARG A 238 29.77 15.43 1.52
C ARG A 238 28.40 15.23 2.12
N ILE A 239 28.18 14.05 2.71
CA ILE A 239 26.99 13.73 3.52
C ILE A 239 27.51 13.24 4.88
N TYR A 240 26.95 13.75 5.98
CA TYR A 240 27.39 13.40 7.31
C TYR A 240 26.21 13.14 8.25
N ARG A 241 26.13 11.92 8.77
CA ARG A 241 25.14 11.45 9.76
C ARG A 241 23.71 11.90 9.40
N LEU A 242 23.23 11.50 8.23
CA LEU A 242 21.86 11.75 7.75
C LEU A 242 20.85 11.35 8.83
N GLY A 243 19.82 12.20 9.06
CA GLY A 243 18.83 12.02 10.11
C GLY A 243 19.32 12.25 11.56
N LYS A 244 20.62 12.55 11.77
CA LYS A 244 21.20 12.83 13.11
C LYS A 244 21.93 14.16 13.22
N SER A 245 22.36 14.74 12.11
CA SER A 245 23.01 16.06 12.05
C SER A 245 21.99 17.12 11.70
N ARG A 246 22.19 18.35 12.20
CA ARG A 246 21.31 19.50 11.86
C ARG A 246 21.40 19.87 10.39
N HIS A 247 22.58 19.77 9.80
CA HIS A 247 22.89 20.17 8.42
C HIS A 247 23.68 19.03 7.76
N PRO A 248 23.03 17.95 7.30
CA PRO A 248 23.73 16.74 6.89
C PRO A 248 24.46 16.86 5.54
N TYR A 249 24.12 17.83 4.69
CA TYR A 249 24.68 17.96 3.35
C TYR A 249 25.65 19.13 3.23
N GLN A 250 26.89 18.86 2.83
CA GLN A 250 27.84 19.88 2.40
C GLN A 250 27.67 20.16 0.91
N LEU A 251 27.32 21.40 0.58
CA LEU A 251 27.05 21.82 -0.80
C LEU A 251 28.12 22.78 -1.31
N LYS A 252 28.34 22.76 -2.62
CA LYS A 252 29.10 23.78 -3.38
C LYS A 252 28.20 24.29 -4.51
N GLY A 253 27.73 25.52 -4.38
CA GLY A 253 26.87 26.19 -5.35
C GLY A 253 27.62 26.54 -6.64
N PHE A 254 26.86 26.66 -7.73
CA PHE A 254 27.31 27.15 -9.04
C PHE A 254 26.16 27.80 -9.81
N GLY A 255 26.44 28.47 -10.93
CA GLY A 255 25.40 29.07 -11.77
C GLY A 255 24.54 30.11 -11.06
N GLY A 256 25.14 30.91 -10.15
CA GLY A 256 24.43 31.95 -9.37
C GLY A 256 24.07 31.53 -7.93
N CYS A 257 24.12 30.25 -7.58
CA CYS A 257 24.04 29.79 -6.19
C CYS A 257 25.36 30.09 -5.46
N THR A 258 25.26 30.66 -4.26
CA THR A 258 26.47 31.00 -3.44
C THR A 258 26.60 30.11 -2.20
N ALA A 259 25.82 29.03 -2.10
CA ALA A 259 25.96 28.07 -1.01
C ALA A 259 27.34 27.39 -1.08
N ASN A 260 28.13 27.48 0.00
CA ASN A 260 29.46 26.84 0.11
C ASN A 260 29.66 26.38 1.56
N GLY A 261 28.97 25.31 1.94
CA GLY A 261 28.97 24.79 3.30
C GLY A 261 27.86 23.79 3.55
N TRP A 262 27.57 23.54 4.80
CA TRP A 262 26.57 22.57 5.23
C TRP A 262 25.17 23.17 5.19
N CYS A 263 24.18 22.38 4.80
CA CYS A 263 22.80 22.80 4.56
C CYS A 263 21.82 21.78 5.15
N ASN A 264 20.59 22.24 5.42
CA ASN A 264 19.51 21.40 5.92
C ASN A 264 19.01 20.45 4.82
N GLU A 265 18.52 19.30 5.23
CA GLU A 265 17.98 18.28 4.33
C GLU A 265 16.73 18.78 3.60
N GLU A 266 15.79 19.41 4.31
CA GLU A 266 14.55 19.94 3.78
C GLU A 266 14.71 21.08 2.75
N GLU A 267 15.91 21.67 2.67
CA GLU A 267 16.25 22.74 1.73
C GLU A 267 16.87 22.22 0.42
N ILE A 268 16.88 20.90 0.20
CA ILE A 268 17.53 20.25 -0.95
C ILE A 268 16.50 19.43 -1.72
N ARG A 269 16.48 19.62 -3.03
CA ARG A 269 15.57 18.94 -3.95
C ARG A 269 16.29 18.42 -5.18
#